data_f154c9efd53081d5803df1a323b0ab74
#
_entry.id   f154c9efd53081d5803df1a323b0ab74
#
_cell.length_a   1.000
_cell.length_b   1.000
_cell.length_c   1.000
_cell.angle_alpha   90.00
_cell.angle_beta   90.00
_cell.angle_gamma   90.00
#
_symmetry.space_group_name_H-M   'P 1'
#
loop_
_entity.id
_entity.type
_entity.pdbx_description
1 polymer ?
#
loop_
_entity_poly.entity_id
_entity_poly.type
_entity_poly.pdbx_seq_one_letter_code
_entity_poly.pdbx_strand_id
1 'polypeptide(L)'
;VVDPVCAAAASRAEEWVPIRPGTDAALILGMVNLMINENGHYDEPFLRSSTNGPYLVGEDELYVRDPKTDKPLVWDAAGNSAKPFDADVGEYALEGHYEVNGKRVKTAFQALKEHVTRYTPEFVEEATTVPRETVRRLAREYGEAAHIGETIEIDGVELPFRPASVTWYRGLSAHKHSFLAGLAINLLPTLIGGLDVPGGLLGEPYASGGRGNSGRKYNVDASPDGLLIPSGGAKGSVVGGKMISSPYPPRKVRPPLTPQM
;
A
#
# COMPACT_ATOMS: atom_id res chain seq x y z
N VAL A 1 10.21 -17.79 -3.91
CA VAL A 1 8.80 -17.97 -3.49
C VAL A 1 8.74 -18.10 -1.98
N VAL A 2 7.88 -17.31 -1.33
CA VAL A 2 7.59 -17.40 0.11
C VAL A 2 6.31 -18.22 0.28
N ASP A 3 6.41 -19.39 0.90
CA ASP A 3 5.27 -20.31 1.07
C ASP A 3 5.56 -21.29 2.23
N PRO A 4 4.58 -21.63 3.08
CA PRO A 4 4.74 -22.64 4.12
C PRO A 4 5.13 -24.02 3.58
N VAL A 5 4.78 -24.33 2.34
CA VAL A 5 5.00 -25.64 1.73
C VAL A 5 5.76 -25.48 0.41
N CYS A 6 6.79 -26.30 0.21
CA CYS A 6 7.50 -26.37 -1.07
C CYS A 6 6.63 -27.09 -2.12
N ALA A 7 5.59 -26.38 -2.61
CA ALA A 7 4.70 -26.86 -3.66
C ALA A 7 5.29 -26.61 -5.07
N ALA A 8 4.51 -26.88 -6.11
CA ALA A 8 4.98 -26.82 -7.49
C ALA A 8 5.62 -25.48 -7.92
N ALA A 9 5.13 -24.36 -7.42
CA ALA A 9 5.72 -23.04 -7.69
C ALA A 9 7.05 -22.88 -6.95
N ALA A 10 7.09 -23.21 -5.67
CA ALA A 10 8.29 -23.11 -4.84
C ALA A 10 9.41 -24.05 -5.31
N SER A 11 9.07 -25.25 -5.77
CA SER A 11 10.04 -26.23 -6.27
C SER A 11 10.71 -25.84 -7.60
N ARG A 12 10.18 -24.82 -8.30
CA ARG A 12 10.72 -24.29 -9.56
C ARG A 12 11.25 -22.87 -9.44
N ALA A 13 11.09 -22.27 -8.27
CA ALA A 13 11.65 -20.96 -7.96
C ALA A 13 13.16 -21.08 -7.77
N GLU A 14 13.86 -19.98 -7.95
CA GLU A 14 15.28 -19.88 -7.62
C GLU A 14 15.52 -20.14 -6.14
N GLU A 15 14.59 -19.69 -5.30
CA GLU A 15 14.62 -19.91 -3.85
C GLU A 15 13.24 -20.16 -3.28
N TRP A 16 13.14 -21.09 -2.34
CA TRP A 16 11.99 -21.28 -1.48
C TRP A 16 12.31 -20.80 -0.06
N VAL A 17 11.51 -19.84 0.41
CA VAL A 17 11.60 -19.30 1.77
C VAL A 17 10.41 -19.84 2.56
N PRO A 18 10.61 -20.80 3.47
CA PRO A 18 9.54 -21.30 4.34
C PRO A 18 9.10 -20.21 5.32
N ILE A 19 7.79 -20.09 5.51
CA ILE A 19 7.19 -19.11 6.42
C ILE A 19 6.11 -19.76 7.28
N ARG A 20 5.97 -19.31 8.52
CA ARG A 20 4.85 -19.72 9.38
C ARG A 20 3.54 -19.25 8.77
N PRO A 21 2.53 -20.13 8.59
CA PRO A 21 1.23 -19.75 8.00
C PRO A 21 0.58 -18.57 8.70
N GLY A 22 0.06 -17.61 7.90
CA GLY A 22 -0.68 -16.45 8.39
C GLY A 22 0.17 -15.33 9.01
N THR A 23 1.49 -15.34 8.79
CA THR A 23 2.42 -14.31 9.28
C THR A 23 3.01 -13.44 8.16
N ASP A 24 2.49 -13.55 6.97
CA ASP A 24 2.93 -12.83 5.77
C ASP A 24 3.04 -11.31 6.00
N ALA A 25 2.04 -10.73 6.68
CA ALA A 25 2.03 -9.30 6.97
C ALA A 25 3.24 -8.86 7.80
N ALA A 26 3.73 -9.70 8.73
CA ALA A 26 4.91 -9.37 9.51
C ALA A 26 6.18 -9.33 8.63
N LEU A 27 6.34 -10.30 7.72
CA LEU A 27 7.44 -10.29 6.75
C LEU A 27 7.39 -9.04 5.87
N ILE A 28 6.22 -8.77 5.30
CA ILE A 28 6.02 -7.62 4.40
C ILE A 28 6.33 -6.31 5.10
N LEU A 29 5.78 -6.08 6.30
CA LEU A 29 6.01 -4.84 7.05
C LEU A 29 7.46 -4.71 7.53
N GLY A 30 8.13 -5.84 7.79
CA GLY A 30 9.57 -5.84 8.04
C GLY A 30 10.38 -5.44 6.81
N MET A 31 10.03 -5.94 5.63
CA MET A 31 10.66 -5.50 4.38
C MET A 31 10.41 -4.00 4.13
N VAL A 32 9.17 -3.53 4.33
CA VAL A 32 8.82 -2.10 4.22
C VAL A 32 9.64 -1.25 5.18
N ASN A 33 9.81 -1.70 6.44
CA ASN A 33 10.67 -1.02 7.41
C ASN A 33 12.10 -0.87 6.90
N LEU A 34 12.69 -1.96 6.44
CA LEU A 34 14.06 -1.95 5.91
C LEU A 34 14.20 -1.06 4.66
N MET A 35 13.26 -1.15 3.74
CA MET A 35 13.24 -0.34 2.52
C MET A 35 13.16 1.15 2.82
N ILE A 36 12.30 1.57 3.76
CA ILE A 36 12.11 2.98 4.09
C ILE A 36 13.22 3.49 5.03
N ASN A 37 13.47 2.78 6.12
CA ASN A 37 14.26 3.30 7.23
C ASN A 37 15.76 2.96 7.17
N GLU A 38 16.14 1.89 6.46
CA GLU A 38 17.55 1.48 6.38
C GLU A 38 18.13 1.67 4.96
N ASN A 39 17.41 1.27 3.92
CA ASN A 39 17.97 1.19 2.56
C ASN A 39 17.66 2.43 1.69
N GLY A 40 16.61 3.18 2.00
CA GLY A 40 16.16 4.29 1.17
C GLY A 40 15.58 3.84 -0.19
N HIS A 41 15.09 2.62 -0.29
CA HIS A 41 14.55 2.05 -1.53
C HIS A 41 13.07 2.41 -1.70
N TYR A 42 12.78 3.65 -2.06
CA TYR A 42 11.44 4.10 -2.43
C TYR A 42 11.49 5.21 -3.47
N ASP A 43 10.48 5.25 -4.33
CA ASP A 43 10.33 6.24 -5.39
C ASP A 43 9.66 7.49 -4.84
N GLU A 44 10.47 8.42 -4.31
CA GLU A 44 9.99 9.64 -3.69
C GLU A 44 9.14 10.51 -4.63
N PRO A 45 9.54 10.77 -5.91
CA PRO A 45 8.70 11.50 -6.86
C PRO A 45 7.33 10.88 -7.07
N PHE A 46 7.28 9.56 -7.24
CA PHE A 46 6.01 8.83 -7.39
C PHE A 46 5.16 8.94 -6.13
N LEU A 47 5.74 8.73 -4.95
CA LEU A 47 5.02 8.81 -3.68
C LEU A 47 4.45 10.19 -3.42
N ARG A 48 5.15 11.25 -3.81
CA ARG A 48 4.69 12.64 -3.68
C ARG A 48 3.53 12.96 -4.61
N SER A 49 3.60 12.51 -5.86
CA SER A 49 2.66 12.95 -6.90
C SER A 49 1.45 12.03 -7.07
N SER A 50 1.62 10.74 -6.77
CA SER A 50 0.66 9.71 -7.18
C SER A 50 0.06 8.91 -6.02
N THR A 51 0.36 9.28 -4.77
CA THR A 51 -0.16 8.59 -3.59
C THR A 51 -0.72 9.57 -2.54
N ASN A 52 -1.32 9.03 -1.51
CA ASN A 52 -1.73 9.79 -0.31
C ASN A 52 -0.58 10.01 0.69
N GLY A 53 0.65 9.68 0.32
CA GLY A 53 1.83 9.88 1.18
C GLY A 53 1.96 11.30 1.75
N PRO A 54 1.75 12.37 0.96
CA PRO A 54 1.80 13.74 1.43
C PRO A 54 0.63 14.20 2.31
N TYR A 55 -0.46 13.43 2.41
CA TYR A 55 -1.64 13.88 3.14
C TYR A 55 -1.35 14.00 4.64
N LEU A 56 -1.86 15.07 5.25
CA LEU A 56 -1.67 15.31 6.68
C LEU A 56 -2.62 14.46 7.52
N VAL A 57 -2.06 13.83 8.55
CA VAL A 57 -2.75 12.97 9.50
C VAL A 57 -2.61 13.57 10.89
N GLY A 58 -3.73 13.67 11.60
CA GLY A 58 -3.79 14.16 12.98
C GLY A 58 -3.42 13.08 14.01
N GLU A 59 -3.41 13.48 15.28
CA GLU A 59 -3.17 12.56 16.41
C GLU A 59 -4.28 11.49 16.55
N ASP A 60 -5.45 11.72 15.99
CA ASP A 60 -6.57 10.79 15.91
C ASP A 60 -6.45 9.76 14.77
N GLU A 61 -5.31 9.77 14.04
CA GLU A 61 -5.02 8.94 12.88
C GLU A 61 -5.97 9.18 11.68
N LEU A 62 -6.67 10.32 11.65
CA LEU A 62 -7.52 10.73 10.53
C LEU A 62 -6.85 11.81 9.69
N TYR A 63 -7.26 11.91 8.42
CA TYR A 63 -6.81 12.99 7.56
C TYR A 63 -7.31 14.34 8.08
N VAL A 64 -6.39 15.28 8.17
CA VAL A 64 -6.72 16.68 8.44
C VAL A 64 -7.34 17.28 7.20
N ARG A 65 -8.50 17.93 7.36
CA ARG A 65 -9.29 18.45 6.25
C ARG A 65 -9.45 19.96 6.32
N ASP A 66 -9.53 20.57 5.17
CA ASP A 66 -9.88 21.98 5.07
C ASP A 66 -11.34 22.19 5.52
N PRO A 67 -11.61 23.08 6.48
CA PRO A 67 -12.95 23.27 7.04
C PRO A 67 -13.96 23.84 6.05
N LYS A 68 -13.50 24.44 4.92
CA LYS A 68 -14.38 25.03 3.91
C LYS A 68 -14.75 24.06 2.80
N THR A 69 -13.80 23.23 2.38
CA THR A 69 -13.95 22.37 1.19
C THR A 69 -14.07 20.88 1.53
N ASP A 70 -13.81 20.54 2.80
CA ASP A 70 -13.70 19.14 3.31
C ASP A 70 -12.64 18.29 2.60
N LYS A 71 -11.73 18.92 1.86
CA LYS A 71 -10.64 18.23 1.16
C LYS A 71 -9.49 17.94 2.11
N PRO A 72 -8.81 16.78 1.96
CA PRO A 72 -7.59 16.51 2.71
C PRO A 72 -6.53 17.59 2.51
N LEU A 73 -5.80 17.90 3.57
CA LEU A 73 -4.70 18.86 3.51
C LEU A 73 -3.37 18.13 3.26
N VAL A 74 -2.48 18.84 2.59
CA VAL A 74 -1.06 18.51 2.41
C VAL A 74 -0.22 19.65 2.95
N TRP A 75 1.06 19.40 3.20
CA TRP A 75 2.01 20.46 3.53
C TRP A 75 2.74 20.90 2.26
N ASP A 76 2.62 22.17 1.94
CA ASP A 76 3.42 22.82 0.90
C ASP A 76 4.76 23.25 1.50
N ALA A 77 5.83 22.55 1.17
CA ALA A 77 7.16 22.83 1.68
C ALA A 77 7.69 24.16 1.16
N ALA A 78 7.39 24.54 -0.07
CA ALA A 78 7.80 25.82 -0.64
C ALA A 78 7.09 27.01 0.01
N GLY A 79 5.79 26.86 0.29
CA GLY A 79 4.97 27.89 0.94
C GLY A 79 4.93 27.81 2.46
N ASN A 80 5.56 26.80 3.06
CA ASN A 80 5.55 26.51 4.50
C ASN A 80 4.16 26.61 5.14
N SER A 81 3.18 25.98 4.50
CA SER A 81 1.77 26.05 4.91
C SER A 81 0.95 24.84 4.49
N ALA A 82 -0.13 24.57 5.22
CA ALA A 82 -1.08 23.54 4.84
C ALA A 82 -2.01 24.06 3.76
N LYS A 83 -2.24 23.24 2.71
CA LYS A 83 -3.14 23.53 1.59
C LYS A 83 -4.02 22.32 1.27
N PRO A 84 -5.22 22.50 0.70
CA PRO A 84 -5.95 21.40 0.09
C PRO A 84 -5.10 20.68 -0.96
N PHE A 85 -5.22 19.37 -1.03
CA PHE A 85 -4.34 18.52 -1.87
C PHE A 85 -4.36 18.88 -3.37
N ASP A 86 -5.44 19.48 -3.85
CA ASP A 86 -5.65 19.89 -5.24
C ASP A 86 -5.53 21.41 -5.46
N ALA A 87 -5.02 22.13 -4.47
CA ALA A 87 -4.69 23.55 -4.63
C ALA A 87 -3.36 23.71 -5.38
N ASP A 88 -2.99 24.95 -5.64
CA ASP A 88 -1.67 25.29 -6.18
C ASP A 88 -0.60 25.07 -5.09
N VAL A 89 -0.02 23.87 -5.08
CA VAL A 89 1.01 23.43 -4.15
C VAL A 89 2.35 23.52 -4.85
N GLY A 90 3.25 24.33 -4.31
CA GLY A 90 4.58 24.51 -4.89
C GLY A 90 5.45 23.25 -4.75
N GLU A 91 5.42 22.62 -3.57
CA GLU A 91 6.13 21.38 -3.30
C GLU A 91 5.41 20.55 -2.23
N TYR A 92 5.01 19.33 -2.57
CA TYR A 92 4.43 18.40 -1.60
C TYR A 92 5.49 17.84 -0.66
N ALA A 93 5.36 18.07 0.64
CA ALA A 93 6.19 17.39 1.63
C ALA A 93 5.79 15.93 1.75
N LEU A 94 6.74 15.02 1.58
CA LEU A 94 6.50 13.59 1.77
C LEU A 94 6.68 13.18 3.23
N GLU A 95 7.66 13.74 3.92
CA GLU A 95 7.95 13.46 5.34
C GLU A 95 7.80 14.72 6.19
N GLY A 96 7.61 14.55 7.47
CA GLY A 96 7.67 15.63 8.44
C GLY A 96 6.50 15.69 9.41
N HIS A 97 6.76 16.50 10.46
CA HIS A 97 5.78 16.86 11.48
C HIS A 97 5.52 18.35 11.38
N TYR A 98 4.28 18.75 11.46
CA TYR A 98 3.83 20.12 11.25
C TYR A 98 2.80 20.51 12.30
N GLU A 99 2.39 21.77 12.28
CA GLU A 99 1.30 22.28 13.08
C GLU A 99 0.25 22.93 12.17
N VAL A 100 -1.00 22.52 12.31
CA VAL A 100 -2.14 23.09 11.59
C VAL A 100 -3.22 23.48 12.58
N ASN A 101 -3.54 24.77 12.64
CA ASN A 101 -4.55 25.31 13.58
C ASN A 101 -4.29 24.91 15.04
N GLY A 102 -3.03 24.95 15.50
CA GLY A 102 -2.61 24.60 16.86
C GLY A 102 -2.63 23.10 17.18
N LYS A 103 -2.79 22.24 16.17
CA LYS A 103 -2.73 20.78 16.31
C LYS A 103 -1.51 20.22 15.63
N ARG A 104 -0.86 19.27 16.29
CA ARG A 104 0.24 18.53 15.69
C ARG A 104 -0.28 17.55 14.65
N VAL A 105 0.37 17.53 13.50
CA VAL A 105 0.05 16.67 12.39
C VAL A 105 1.35 16.14 11.76
N LYS A 106 1.26 15.09 11.00
CA LYS A 106 2.38 14.54 10.22
C LYS A 106 1.86 14.07 8.87
N THR A 107 2.76 13.89 7.91
CA THR A 107 2.37 13.29 6.63
C THR A 107 1.99 11.82 6.80
N ALA A 108 1.18 11.30 5.92
CA ALA A 108 0.79 9.90 5.94
C ALA A 108 2.00 8.97 5.72
N PHE A 109 2.98 9.38 4.90
CA PHE A 109 4.22 8.63 4.72
C PHE A 109 5.07 8.66 6.00
N GLN A 110 5.17 9.79 6.70
CA GLN A 110 5.82 9.87 8.01
C GLN A 110 5.15 8.94 9.03
N ALA A 111 3.81 8.89 9.03
CA ALA A 111 3.08 7.97 9.88
C ALA A 111 3.39 6.49 9.57
N LEU A 112 3.49 6.13 8.29
CA LEU A 112 3.92 4.80 7.86
C LEU A 112 5.35 4.51 8.30
N LYS A 113 6.27 5.42 8.04
CA LYS A 113 7.69 5.33 8.39
C LYS A 113 7.89 5.03 9.88
N GLU A 114 7.16 5.72 10.74
CA GLU A 114 7.17 5.49 12.19
C GLU A 114 6.48 4.18 12.58
N HIS A 115 5.34 3.88 11.95
CA HIS A 115 4.58 2.68 12.27
C HIS A 115 5.39 1.40 12.05
N VAL A 116 6.14 1.34 10.96
CA VAL A 116 6.87 0.11 10.57
C VAL A 116 8.12 -0.14 11.41
N THR A 117 8.61 0.81 12.18
CA THR A 117 9.82 0.63 13.01
C THR A 117 9.73 -0.52 14.00
N ARG A 118 8.51 -0.89 14.41
CA ARG A 118 8.28 -2.03 15.30
C ARG A 118 8.51 -3.40 14.64
N TYR A 119 8.53 -3.45 13.32
CA TYR A 119 8.74 -4.66 12.54
C TYR A 119 10.22 -4.82 12.22
N THR A 120 11.03 -4.96 13.29
CA THR A 120 12.46 -5.20 13.15
C THR A 120 12.73 -6.59 12.57
N PRO A 121 13.89 -6.84 11.95
CA PRO A 121 14.24 -8.18 11.45
C PRO A 121 14.16 -9.28 12.52
N GLU A 122 14.50 -8.94 13.77
CA GLU A 122 14.39 -9.85 14.92
C GLU A 122 12.94 -10.20 15.25
N PHE A 123 12.06 -9.20 15.29
CA PHE A 123 10.62 -9.42 15.46
C PHE A 123 10.03 -10.27 14.32
N VAL A 124 10.44 -9.99 13.08
CA VAL A 124 9.97 -10.75 11.91
C VAL A 124 10.44 -12.20 12.00
N GLU A 125 11.69 -12.46 12.35
CA GLU A 125 12.22 -13.81 12.53
C GLU A 125 11.42 -14.59 13.59
N GLU A 126 11.16 -13.99 14.73
CA GLU A 126 10.37 -14.60 15.81
C GLU A 126 8.92 -14.91 15.36
N ALA A 127 8.29 -13.96 14.69
CA ALA A 127 6.92 -14.08 14.23
C ALA A 127 6.75 -15.10 13.10
N THR A 128 7.65 -15.08 12.12
CA THR A 128 7.50 -15.76 10.83
C THR A 128 8.32 -17.03 10.68
N THR A 129 9.37 -17.19 11.48
CA THR A 129 10.44 -18.19 11.32
C THR A 129 11.37 -17.95 10.12
N VAL A 130 11.20 -16.87 9.38
CA VAL A 130 12.14 -16.47 8.33
C VAL A 130 13.36 -15.84 8.97
N PRO A 131 14.59 -16.33 8.72
CA PRO A 131 15.80 -15.79 9.32
C PRO A 131 15.95 -14.28 9.03
N ARG A 132 16.34 -13.50 10.03
CA ARG A 132 16.51 -12.05 9.91
C ARG A 132 17.41 -11.61 8.74
N GLU A 133 18.46 -12.38 8.47
CA GLU A 133 19.35 -12.10 7.34
C GLU A 133 18.65 -12.32 5.99
N THR A 134 17.75 -13.30 5.91
CA THR A 134 16.89 -13.51 4.74
C THR A 134 15.93 -12.34 4.56
N VAL A 135 15.33 -11.84 5.64
CA VAL A 135 14.45 -10.65 5.58
C VAL A 135 15.21 -9.43 5.05
N ARG A 136 16.43 -9.18 5.58
CA ARG A 136 17.29 -8.07 5.11
C ARG A 136 17.66 -8.21 3.64
N ARG A 137 18.04 -9.43 3.24
CA ARG A 137 18.39 -9.73 1.85
C ARG A 137 17.21 -9.52 0.91
N LEU A 138 16.03 -10.07 1.24
CA LEU A 138 14.82 -9.93 0.41
C LEU A 138 14.41 -8.46 0.22
N ALA A 139 14.44 -7.66 1.29
CA ALA A 139 14.14 -6.24 1.21
C ALA A 139 15.11 -5.48 0.31
N ARG A 140 16.42 -5.76 0.43
CA ARG A 140 17.46 -5.15 -0.39
C ARG A 140 17.31 -5.57 -1.85
N GLU A 141 17.26 -6.87 -2.14
CA GLU A 141 17.16 -7.41 -3.50
C GLU A 141 15.92 -6.90 -4.23
N TYR A 142 14.78 -6.82 -3.52
CA TYR A 142 13.56 -6.26 -4.11
C TYR A 142 13.71 -4.78 -4.47
N GLY A 143 14.30 -3.99 -3.59
CA GLY A 143 14.55 -2.57 -3.83
C GLY A 143 15.57 -2.31 -4.95
N GLU A 144 16.66 -3.08 -4.97
CA GLU A 144 17.68 -3.01 -6.02
C GLU A 144 17.12 -3.43 -7.40
N ALA A 145 16.35 -4.53 -7.43
CA ALA A 145 15.73 -5.02 -8.66
C ALA A 145 14.64 -4.07 -9.21
N ALA A 146 14.16 -3.13 -8.40
CA ALA A 146 13.14 -2.18 -8.84
C ALA A 146 13.64 -1.12 -9.82
N HIS A 147 14.95 -0.91 -9.93
CA HIS A 147 15.56 0.07 -10.84
C HIS A 147 14.91 1.47 -10.73
N ILE A 148 14.69 1.94 -9.49
CA ILE A 148 14.01 3.22 -9.21
C ILE A 148 14.75 4.36 -9.93
N GLY A 149 14.00 5.15 -10.72
CA GLY A 149 14.54 6.24 -11.53
C GLY A 149 14.88 5.86 -12.97
N GLU A 150 14.94 4.57 -13.31
CA GLU A 150 15.16 4.14 -14.68
C GLU A 150 13.90 4.26 -15.53
N THR A 151 14.11 4.43 -16.84
CA THR A 151 13.05 4.54 -17.85
C THR A 151 13.27 3.55 -18.98
N ILE A 152 12.22 3.26 -19.75
CA ILE A 152 12.24 2.45 -20.95
C ILE A 152 11.44 3.16 -22.04
N GLU A 153 11.92 3.10 -23.28
CA GLU A 153 11.16 3.60 -24.42
C GLU A 153 10.34 2.47 -25.06
N ILE A 154 9.03 2.68 -25.19
CA ILE A 154 8.11 1.77 -25.87
C ILE A 154 7.29 2.59 -26.88
N ASP A 155 7.36 2.22 -28.15
CA ASP A 155 6.65 2.89 -29.25
C ASP A 155 6.90 4.40 -29.32
N GLY A 156 8.12 4.85 -28.99
CA GLY A 156 8.51 6.25 -28.99
C GLY A 156 8.04 7.04 -27.75
N VAL A 157 7.51 6.36 -26.73
CA VAL A 157 7.11 6.95 -25.46
C VAL A 157 8.07 6.49 -24.36
N GLU A 158 8.66 7.45 -23.65
CA GLU A 158 9.48 7.18 -22.48
C GLU A 158 8.58 6.92 -21.26
N LEU A 159 8.74 5.77 -20.62
CA LEU A 159 7.96 5.31 -19.49
C LEU A 159 8.88 4.94 -18.31
N PRO A 160 8.45 5.12 -17.05
CA PRO A 160 9.16 4.54 -15.91
C PRO A 160 9.31 3.03 -16.08
N PHE A 161 10.46 2.48 -15.69
CA PHE A 161 10.72 1.05 -15.75
C PHE A 161 10.98 0.50 -14.36
N ARG A 162 10.17 -0.48 -13.94
CA ARG A 162 10.25 -1.07 -12.58
C ARG A 162 10.16 -2.60 -12.68
N PRO A 163 11.29 -3.29 -13.01
CA PRO A 163 11.28 -4.73 -13.27
C PRO A 163 11.22 -5.58 -11.99
N ALA A 164 10.45 -5.13 -11.01
CA ALA A 164 10.18 -5.84 -9.78
C ALA A 164 8.70 -5.81 -9.44
N SER A 165 8.12 -6.95 -9.14
CA SER A 165 6.72 -7.06 -8.75
C SER A 165 6.52 -8.12 -7.67
N VAL A 166 5.39 -8.04 -6.98
CA VAL A 166 4.97 -9.03 -5.99
C VAL A 166 3.62 -9.57 -6.40
N THR A 167 3.52 -10.88 -6.52
CA THR A 167 2.25 -11.55 -6.78
C THR A 167 1.84 -12.39 -5.58
N TRP A 168 0.56 -12.42 -5.30
CA TRP A 168 0.01 -13.19 -4.21
C TRP A 168 -1.37 -13.73 -4.56
N TYR A 169 -1.80 -14.76 -3.85
CA TYR A 169 -3.10 -15.38 -4.06
C TYR A 169 -3.70 -15.85 -2.74
N ARG A 170 -4.42 -16.95 -2.75
CA ARG A 170 -5.22 -17.46 -1.63
C ARG A 170 -4.45 -17.67 -0.33
N GLY A 171 -3.18 -18.04 -0.35
CA GLY A 171 -2.39 -18.25 0.85
C GLY A 171 -2.44 -17.05 1.79
N LEU A 172 -2.11 -15.89 1.25
CA LEU A 172 -2.12 -14.62 1.99
C LEU A 172 -3.53 -14.18 2.40
N SER A 173 -4.57 -14.57 1.65
CA SER A 173 -5.95 -14.12 1.86
C SER A 173 -6.85 -15.13 2.60
N ALA A 174 -6.35 -16.30 2.97
CA ALA A 174 -7.18 -17.38 3.55
C ALA A 174 -7.17 -17.42 5.09
N HIS A 175 -6.99 -16.30 5.76
CA HIS A 175 -7.00 -16.22 7.23
C HIS A 175 -7.66 -14.92 7.74
N LYS A 176 -7.87 -14.81 9.06
CA LYS A 176 -8.61 -13.69 9.67
C LYS A 176 -8.02 -12.30 9.46
N HIS A 177 -6.73 -12.21 9.16
CA HIS A 177 -6.01 -10.96 8.91
C HIS A 177 -5.79 -10.69 7.41
N SER A 178 -6.43 -11.45 6.54
CA SER A 178 -6.24 -11.45 5.09
C SER A 178 -6.36 -10.06 4.46
N PHE A 179 -7.36 -9.28 4.88
CA PHE A 179 -7.57 -7.93 4.36
C PHE A 179 -6.36 -7.02 4.63
N LEU A 180 -5.88 -6.99 5.88
CA LEU A 180 -4.72 -6.19 6.27
C LEU A 180 -3.43 -6.70 5.61
N ALA A 181 -3.27 -8.02 5.48
CA ALA A 181 -2.14 -8.61 4.78
C ALA A 181 -2.15 -8.24 3.28
N GLY A 182 -3.32 -8.28 2.64
CA GLY A 182 -3.50 -7.85 1.26
C GLY A 182 -3.19 -6.37 1.05
N LEU A 183 -3.53 -5.51 2.01
CA LEU A 183 -3.14 -4.10 1.97
C LEU A 183 -1.64 -3.92 2.17
N ALA A 184 -1.04 -4.64 3.13
CA ALA A 184 0.38 -4.54 3.41
C ALA A 184 1.24 -4.94 2.19
N ILE A 185 0.89 -6.02 1.48
CA ILE A 185 1.70 -6.48 0.34
C ILE A 185 1.69 -5.47 -0.82
N ASN A 186 0.60 -4.71 -0.98
CA ASN A 186 0.53 -3.67 -2.00
C ASN A 186 1.42 -2.45 -1.67
N LEU A 187 1.93 -2.33 -0.44
CA LEU A 187 2.93 -1.30 -0.13
C LEU A 187 4.24 -1.52 -0.88
N LEU A 188 4.64 -2.78 -1.12
CA LEU A 188 5.89 -3.08 -1.80
C LEU A 188 5.94 -2.49 -3.22
N PRO A 189 5.00 -2.80 -4.14
CA PRO A 189 5.01 -2.18 -5.47
C PRO A 189 4.71 -0.69 -5.42
N THR A 190 3.96 -0.20 -4.42
CA THR A 190 3.70 1.23 -4.24
C THR A 190 4.98 1.98 -3.88
N LEU A 191 5.78 1.48 -2.96
CA LEU A 191 7.02 2.14 -2.55
C LEU A 191 7.99 2.36 -3.71
N ILE A 192 8.10 1.40 -4.60
CA ILE A 192 9.02 1.47 -5.74
C ILE A 192 8.42 2.17 -6.98
N GLY A 193 7.20 2.68 -6.92
CA GLY A 193 6.52 3.26 -8.09
C GLY A 193 6.19 2.21 -9.16
N GLY A 194 6.04 0.94 -8.78
CA GLY A 194 5.88 -0.21 -9.68
C GLY A 194 4.42 -0.53 -10.05
N LEU A 195 3.51 0.45 -9.98
CA LEU A 195 2.10 0.28 -10.33
C LEU A 195 1.83 0.83 -11.74
N ASP A 196 1.22 0.00 -12.59
CA ASP A 196 0.85 0.32 -13.98
C ASP A 196 2.00 0.85 -14.85
N VAL A 197 3.21 0.34 -14.59
CA VAL A 197 4.41 0.65 -15.38
C VAL A 197 5.05 -0.63 -15.93
N PRO A 198 5.82 -0.56 -17.04
CA PRO A 198 6.55 -1.69 -17.58
C PRO A 198 7.46 -2.37 -16.55
N GLY A 199 7.35 -3.69 -16.45
CA GLY A 199 8.08 -4.52 -15.49
C GLY A 199 7.43 -4.63 -14.11
N GLY A 200 6.54 -3.71 -13.76
CA GLY A 200 5.83 -3.67 -12.49
C GLY A 200 4.53 -4.47 -12.46
N LEU A 201 3.69 -4.16 -11.48
CA LEU A 201 2.37 -4.76 -11.33
C LEU A 201 1.37 -4.04 -12.24
N LEU A 202 0.87 -4.73 -13.25
CA LEU A 202 -0.12 -4.19 -14.18
C LEU A 202 -1.53 -4.63 -13.78
N GLY A 203 -2.36 -3.64 -13.49
CA GLY A 203 -3.81 -3.73 -13.40
C GLY A 203 -4.39 -4.86 -12.56
N GLU A 204 -5.69 -5.06 -12.74
CA GLU A 204 -6.43 -6.14 -12.12
C GLU A 204 -6.21 -7.46 -12.90
N PRO A 205 -5.94 -8.59 -12.22
CA PRO A 205 -5.86 -9.88 -12.89
C PRO A 205 -7.18 -10.19 -13.61
N TYR A 206 -7.09 -10.43 -14.89
CA TYR A 206 -8.24 -10.76 -15.75
C TYR A 206 -9.11 -11.89 -15.21
N ALA A 207 -8.52 -12.82 -14.45
CA ALA A 207 -9.20 -13.97 -13.88
C ALA A 207 -10.06 -13.64 -12.64
N SER A 208 -9.78 -12.57 -11.90
CA SER A 208 -10.53 -12.21 -10.69
C SER A 208 -11.70 -11.25 -10.96
N GLY A 209 -11.61 -10.45 -12.03
CA GLY A 209 -12.67 -9.52 -12.43
C GLY A 209 -13.73 -10.12 -13.34
N GLY A 210 -13.55 -11.37 -13.82
CA GLY A 210 -14.36 -11.94 -14.89
C GLY A 210 -14.12 -11.21 -16.22
N ARG A 211 -14.91 -11.53 -17.24
CA ARG A 211 -14.96 -10.71 -18.48
C ARG A 211 -15.65 -9.40 -18.15
N GLY A 212 -14.96 -8.54 -17.44
CA GLY A 212 -15.45 -7.23 -17.05
C GLY A 212 -15.62 -6.35 -18.28
N ASN A 213 -16.59 -5.47 -18.23
CA ASN A 213 -16.61 -4.34 -19.13
C ASN A 213 -15.36 -3.52 -18.83
N SER A 214 -14.40 -3.55 -19.74
CA SER A 214 -13.23 -2.66 -19.70
C SER A 214 -13.73 -1.23 -19.48
N GLY A 215 -13.18 -0.54 -18.49
CA GLY A 215 -13.57 0.83 -18.18
C GLY A 215 -14.65 1.02 -17.11
N ARG A 216 -15.08 -0.02 -16.39
CA ARG A 216 -15.78 0.20 -15.11
C ARG A 216 -14.79 0.74 -14.10
N LYS A 217 -14.95 2.00 -13.79
CA LYS A 217 -14.30 2.59 -12.62
C LYS A 217 -14.80 1.86 -11.38
N TYR A 218 -13.89 1.45 -10.50
CA TYR A 218 -14.27 1.13 -9.14
C TYR A 218 -14.80 2.42 -8.52
N ASN A 219 -16.12 2.50 -8.36
CA ASN A 219 -16.70 3.57 -7.58
C ASN A 219 -16.48 3.22 -6.12
N VAL A 220 -15.39 3.69 -5.57
CA VAL A 220 -15.18 3.68 -4.15
C VAL A 220 -15.78 4.98 -3.61
N ASP A 221 -16.99 4.87 -3.08
CA ASP A 221 -17.61 5.99 -2.40
C ASP A 221 -16.91 6.17 -1.04
N ALA A 222 -16.24 7.28 -0.86
CA ALA A 222 -15.74 7.70 0.44
C ALA A 222 -16.76 8.62 1.12
N SER A 223 -17.00 8.39 2.42
CA SER A 223 -17.73 9.34 3.23
C SER A 223 -16.89 10.61 3.46
N PRO A 224 -17.50 11.75 3.86
CA PRO A 224 -16.77 12.99 4.11
C PRO A 224 -15.61 12.86 5.12
N ASP A 225 -15.68 11.89 6.01
CA ASP A 225 -14.63 11.55 6.98
C ASP A 225 -13.51 10.66 6.40
N GLY A 226 -13.50 10.43 5.08
CA GLY A 226 -12.49 9.64 4.39
C GLY A 226 -12.60 8.14 4.60
N LEU A 227 -13.69 7.67 5.18
CA LEU A 227 -13.95 6.26 5.34
C LEU A 227 -14.50 5.68 4.02
N LEU A 228 -13.98 4.52 3.63
CA LEU A 228 -14.56 3.78 2.52
C LEU A 228 -15.99 3.35 2.88
N ILE A 229 -16.97 3.82 2.13
CA ILE A 229 -18.31 3.27 2.16
C ILE A 229 -18.29 2.08 1.20
N PRO A 230 -18.53 0.85 1.66
CA PRO A 230 -18.72 -0.25 0.73
C PRO A 230 -19.80 0.19 -0.26
N SER A 231 -19.42 0.38 -1.52
CA SER A 231 -20.34 0.80 -2.57
C SER A 231 -21.56 -0.10 -2.50
N GLY A 232 -22.73 0.47 -2.39
CA GLY A 232 -24.04 -0.10 -2.03
C GLY A 232 -24.48 -1.42 -2.62
N GLY A 233 -23.55 -2.22 -2.99
CA GLY A 233 -23.70 -3.55 -3.48
C GLY A 233 -23.57 -4.65 -2.45
N ALA A 234 -23.22 -4.37 -1.21
CA ALA A 234 -23.33 -5.38 -0.15
C ALA A 234 -24.81 -5.60 0.28
N LYS A 235 -25.68 -5.64 -0.68
CA LYS A 235 -26.96 -6.33 -0.56
C LYS A 235 -26.61 -7.81 -0.50
N GLY A 236 -26.25 -8.29 0.68
CA GLY A 236 -26.05 -9.66 1.09
C GLY A 236 -25.56 -10.66 0.03
N SER A 237 -24.63 -11.52 0.39
CA SER A 237 -24.29 -12.68 -0.45
C SER A 237 -25.53 -13.51 -0.71
N VAL A 238 -25.82 -13.83 -1.98
CA VAL A 238 -26.87 -14.77 -2.34
C VAL A 238 -26.37 -16.18 -2.07
N VAL A 239 -26.84 -16.78 -1.00
CA VAL A 239 -26.58 -18.20 -0.70
C VAL A 239 -27.88 -18.96 -0.87
N GLY A 240 -27.90 -19.95 -1.74
CA GLY A 240 -29.09 -20.77 -2.00
C GLY A 240 -30.32 -19.99 -2.53
N GLY A 241 -30.10 -18.91 -3.31
CA GLY A 241 -31.17 -18.08 -3.85
C GLY A 241 -31.81 -17.09 -2.87
N LYS A 242 -31.34 -17.03 -1.63
CA LYS A 242 -31.79 -16.05 -0.63
C LYS A 242 -30.67 -15.02 -0.35
N MET A 243 -31.06 -13.76 -0.33
CA MET A 243 -30.18 -12.69 0.14
C MET A 243 -30.02 -12.82 1.67
N ILE A 244 -28.80 -13.05 2.11
CA ILE A 244 -28.44 -13.02 3.50
C ILE A 244 -27.87 -11.62 3.78
N SER A 245 -28.60 -10.82 4.55
CA SER A 245 -28.05 -9.58 5.09
C SER A 245 -26.87 -9.92 6.00
N SER A 246 -25.75 -9.20 5.85
CA SER A 246 -24.64 -9.35 6.78
C SER A 246 -25.14 -9.15 8.21
N PRO A 247 -24.84 -10.05 9.16
CA PRO A 247 -25.22 -9.86 10.56
C PRO A 247 -24.45 -8.71 11.22
N TYR A 248 -23.46 -8.18 10.50
CA TYR A 248 -22.66 -7.05 11.01
C TYR A 248 -23.24 -5.75 10.44
N PRO A 249 -23.50 -4.75 11.28
CA PRO A 249 -23.85 -3.42 10.80
C PRO A 249 -22.70 -2.93 9.90
N PRO A 250 -23.01 -2.14 8.85
CA PRO A 250 -21.97 -1.54 8.02
C PRO A 250 -21.05 -0.73 8.93
N ARG A 251 -19.86 -1.26 9.17
CA ARG A 251 -18.84 -0.56 9.93
C ARG A 251 -18.12 0.34 8.97
N LYS A 252 -18.02 1.61 9.30
CA LYS A 252 -17.07 2.49 8.65
C LYS A 252 -15.68 1.90 8.85
N VAL A 253 -15.03 1.54 7.75
CA VAL A 253 -13.65 1.05 7.79
C VAL A 253 -12.77 2.27 7.61
N ARG A 254 -11.88 2.53 8.58
CA ARG A 254 -10.83 3.54 8.37
C ARG A 254 -9.96 3.06 7.23
N PRO A 255 -9.77 3.84 6.16
CA PRO A 255 -8.84 3.46 5.12
C PRO A 255 -7.46 3.36 5.77
N PRO A 256 -6.76 2.23 5.60
CA PRO A 256 -5.34 2.22 5.87
C PRO A 256 -4.66 3.23 4.94
N LEU A 257 -3.44 3.61 5.29
CA LEU A 257 -2.59 4.44 4.44
C LEU A 257 -2.30 3.66 3.14
N THR A 258 -3.23 3.67 2.22
CA THR A 258 -3.10 3.06 0.90
C THR A 258 -3.16 4.14 -0.14
N PRO A 259 -2.47 3.96 -1.28
CA PRO A 259 -2.66 4.82 -2.42
C PRO A 259 -4.15 4.91 -2.75
N GLN A 260 -4.63 6.10 -2.97
CA GLN A 260 -5.93 6.27 -3.61
C GLN A 260 -5.68 6.01 -5.09
N MET A 261 -6.13 4.87 -5.56
CA MET A 261 -6.23 4.61 -6.99
C MET A 261 -7.34 5.44 -7.60
#